data_4f60abe908b0e28299d0ef74e23b9409
#
_entry.id   4f60abe908b0e28299d0ef74e23b9409
#
_cell.length_a   1.000
_cell.length_b   1.000
_cell.length_c   1.000
_cell.angle_alpha   90.00
_cell.angle_beta   90.00
_cell.angle_gamma   90.00
#
_symmetry.space_group_name_H-M   'P 1'
#
loop_
_entity.id
_entity.type
_entity.pdbx_description
1 polymer ?
#
loop_
_entity_poly.entity_id
_entity_poly.type
_entity_poly.pdbx_seq_one_letter_code
_entity_poly.pdbx_strand_id
1 'polypeptide(L)'
;MKPISFIIPSRNNKTYLEMCYNSIRKNAGYIHEICFADDFSEDGTWEYLQEIEKKDNNIKIYRNEGPERLGLTILYDKIVREMATNDRLMFFHSDMYLLPQATDYIDKYLKEGMVVTLTRVEPPLHPEGPEKIVIDFGI
;
A
#
# COMPACT_ATOMS: atom_id res chain seq x y z
N MET A 1 18.27 -6.44 -5.38
CA MET A 1 16.98 -6.51 -4.64
C MET A 1 15.95 -7.24 -5.49
N LYS A 2 15.23 -8.18 -4.92
CA LYS A 2 14.12 -8.86 -5.61
C LYS A 2 12.84 -8.03 -5.49
N PRO A 3 11.99 -8.00 -6.52
CA PRO A 3 10.75 -7.26 -6.46
C PRO A 3 9.79 -7.80 -5.38
N ILE A 4 8.95 -6.92 -4.87
CA ILE A 4 7.92 -7.19 -3.87
C ILE A 4 6.57 -6.77 -4.46
N SER A 5 5.52 -7.51 -4.17
CA SER A 5 4.15 -7.07 -4.40
C SER A 5 3.59 -6.48 -3.10
N PHE A 6 3.30 -5.19 -3.12
CA PHE A 6 2.57 -4.53 -2.03
C PHE A 6 1.08 -4.83 -2.17
N ILE A 7 0.48 -5.31 -1.11
CA ILE A 7 -0.92 -5.77 -1.05
C ILE A 7 -1.70 -4.77 -0.22
N ILE A 8 -2.49 -3.92 -0.87
CA ILE A 8 -3.07 -2.73 -0.24
C ILE A 8 -4.58 -2.61 -0.52
N PRO A 9 -5.43 -3.15 0.35
CA PRO A 9 -6.86 -2.83 0.32
C PRO A 9 -7.13 -1.41 0.85
N SER A 10 -8.16 -0.76 0.33
CA SER A 10 -8.51 0.61 0.68
C SER A 10 -10.02 0.85 0.66
N ARG A 11 -10.47 1.77 1.47
CA ARG A 11 -11.83 2.33 1.42
C ARG A 11 -11.87 3.74 1.97
N ASN A 12 -12.45 4.68 1.21
CA ASN A 12 -12.67 6.07 1.62
C ASN A 12 -11.45 6.70 2.31
N ASN A 13 -10.31 6.67 1.63
CA ASN A 13 -9.01 6.95 2.24
C ASN A 13 -8.06 7.69 1.28
N LYS A 14 -8.60 8.51 0.38
CA LYS A 14 -7.85 9.15 -0.70
C LYS A 14 -6.58 9.83 -0.23
N THR A 15 -6.67 10.72 0.77
CA THR A 15 -5.53 11.53 1.23
C THR A 15 -4.40 10.67 1.79
N TYR A 16 -4.73 9.68 2.62
CA TYR A 16 -3.73 8.78 3.19
C TYR A 16 -3.18 7.80 2.14
N LEU A 17 -4.01 7.33 1.23
CA LEU A 17 -3.59 6.45 0.15
C LEU A 17 -2.60 7.16 -0.80
N GLU A 18 -2.81 8.44 -1.08
CA GLU A 18 -1.85 9.26 -1.82
C GLU A 18 -0.49 9.35 -1.10
N MET A 19 -0.49 9.62 0.19
CA MET A 19 0.72 9.58 1.01
C MET A 19 1.39 8.20 0.98
N CYS A 20 0.61 7.13 1.15
CA CYS A 20 1.08 5.75 1.11
C CYS A 20 1.78 5.43 -0.21
N TYR A 21 1.12 5.66 -1.34
CA TYR A 21 1.68 5.47 -2.68
C TYR A 21 2.98 6.25 -2.87
N ASN A 22 2.97 7.55 -2.57
CA ASN A 22 4.14 8.40 -2.73
C ASN A 22 5.32 7.92 -1.87
N SER A 23 5.04 7.44 -0.64
CA SER A 23 6.07 6.91 0.25
C SER A 23 6.74 5.64 -0.30
N ILE A 24 5.95 4.75 -0.89
CA ILE A 24 6.49 3.53 -1.52
C ILE A 24 7.36 3.90 -2.72
N ARG A 25 6.91 4.80 -3.59
CA ARG A 25 7.69 5.21 -4.76
C ARG A 25 8.96 5.96 -4.38
N LYS A 26 8.90 6.79 -3.35
CA LYS A 26 10.06 7.52 -2.83
C LYS A 26 11.10 6.60 -2.19
N ASN A 27 10.67 5.63 -1.38
CA ASN A 27 11.54 4.87 -0.49
C ASN A 27 11.84 3.43 -0.95
N ALA A 28 11.02 2.86 -1.83
CA ALA A 28 11.22 1.51 -2.38
C ALA A 28 11.51 1.51 -3.89
N GLY A 29 11.03 2.52 -4.61
CA GLY A 29 11.26 2.64 -6.06
C GLY A 29 10.28 1.82 -6.91
N TYR A 30 10.54 1.82 -8.22
CA TYR A 30 9.61 1.32 -9.24
C TYR A 30 9.80 -0.15 -9.63
N ILE A 31 10.75 -0.85 -9.05
CA ILE A 31 10.90 -2.30 -9.28
C ILE A 31 9.79 -3.13 -8.61
N HIS A 32 9.10 -2.53 -7.63
CA HIS A 32 8.04 -3.18 -6.89
C HIS A 32 6.68 -2.92 -7.54
N GLU A 33 5.83 -3.94 -7.56
CA GLU A 33 4.45 -3.73 -7.94
C GLU A 33 3.58 -3.35 -6.73
N ILE A 34 2.56 -2.55 -6.98
CA ILE A 34 1.57 -2.20 -5.96
C ILE A 34 0.20 -2.63 -6.45
N CYS A 35 -0.45 -3.50 -5.69
CA CYS A 35 -1.78 -4.00 -5.97
C CYS A 35 -2.77 -3.36 -5.00
N PHE A 36 -3.58 -2.43 -5.50
CA PHE A 36 -4.64 -1.78 -4.74
C PHE A 36 -6.00 -2.43 -4.99
N ALA A 37 -6.78 -2.64 -3.94
CA ALA A 37 -8.16 -3.05 -4.05
C ALA A 37 -9.07 -2.05 -3.33
N ASP A 38 -9.95 -1.41 -4.07
CA ASP A 38 -10.92 -0.44 -3.58
C ASP A 38 -12.23 -1.12 -3.18
N ASP A 39 -12.67 -0.92 -1.94
CA ASP A 39 -13.91 -1.49 -1.41
C ASP A 39 -15.08 -0.51 -1.52
N PHE A 40 -15.45 -0.16 -2.75
CA PHE A 40 -16.57 0.74 -3.04
C PHE A 40 -16.44 2.11 -2.37
N SER A 41 -15.34 2.81 -2.67
CA SER A 41 -15.10 4.17 -2.17
C SER A 41 -15.96 5.22 -2.89
N GLU A 42 -16.31 6.29 -2.15
CA GLU A 42 -17.13 7.40 -2.61
C GLU A 42 -16.46 8.78 -2.41
N ASP A 43 -15.18 8.78 -1.97
CA ASP A 43 -14.43 9.99 -1.63
C ASP A 43 -13.40 10.43 -2.70
N GLY A 44 -13.42 9.79 -3.87
CA GLY A 44 -12.43 10.01 -4.93
C GLY A 44 -11.21 9.09 -4.86
N THR A 45 -11.19 8.11 -3.95
CA THR A 45 -10.12 7.09 -3.87
C THR A 45 -9.99 6.32 -5.18
N TRP A 46 -11.10 5.86 -5.76
CA TRP A 46 -11.08 5.08 -7.00
C TRP A 46 -10.56 5.89 -8.18
N GLU A 47 -11.01 7.12 -8.34
CA GLU A 47 -10.57 8.03 -9.40
C GLU A 47 -9.06 8.30 -9.30
N TYR A 48 -8.55 8.47 -8.09
CA TYR A 48 -7.12 8.61 -7.84
C TYR A 48 -6.34 7.34 -8.23
N LEU A 49 -6.83 6.15 -7.88
CA LEU A 49 -6.22 4.88 -8.27
C LEU A 49 -6.13 4.74 -9.79
N GLN A 50 -7.19 5.09 -10.51
CA GLN A 50 -7.20 5.09 -11.98
C GLN A 50 -6.21 6.10 -12.58
N GLU A 51 -6.00 7.23 -11.91
CA GLU A 51 -5.03 8.23 -12.36
C GLU A 51 -3.58 7.73 -12.22
N ILE A 52 -3.23 7.13 -11.08
CA ILE A 52 -1.87 6.63 -10.87
C ILE A 52 -1.57 5.38 -11.71
N GLU A 53 -2.56 4.50 -11.95
CA GLU A 53 -2.39 3.33 -12.83
C GLU A 53 -1.99 3.73 -14.26
N LYS A 54 -2.54 4.84 -14.77
CA LYS A 54 -2.17 5.36 -16.10
C LYS A 54 -0.73 5.88 -16.18
N LYS A 55 -0.15 6.28 -15.06
CA LYS A 55 1.17 6.90 -14.97
C LYS A 55 2.27 5.93 -14.53
N ASP A 56 1.90 4.82 -13.92
CA ASP A 56 2.79 3.86 -13.30
C ASP A 56 2.43 2.44 -13.73
N ASN A 57 3.25 1.87 -14.60
CA ASN A 57 3.04 0.53 -15.17
C ASN A 57 3.13 -0.62 -14.15
N ASN A 58 3.63 -0.34 -12.94
CA ASN A 58 3.75 -1.32 -11.86
C ASN A 58 2.62 -1.21 -10.84
N ILE A 59 1.51 -0.58 -11.22
CA ILE A 59 0.28 -0.54 -10.44
C ILE A 59 -0.78 -1.44 -11.05
N LYS A 60 -1.47 -2.17 -10.19
CA LYS A 60 -2.67 -2.94 -10.52
C LYS A 60 -3.79 -2.51 -9.60
N ILE A 61 -4.97 -2.32 -10.15
CA ILE A 61 -6.14 -1.89 -9.40
C ILE A 61 -7.31 -2.85 -9.58
N TYR A 62 -8.08 -3.02 -8.52
CA TYR A 62 -9.37 -3.70 -8.52
C TYR A 62 -10.40 -2.85 -7.79
N ARG A 63 -11.64 -2.86 -8.24
CA ARG A 63 -12.77 -2.24 -7.54
C ARG A 63 -13.84 -3.25 -7.20
N ASN A 64 -14.28 -3.25 -5.95
CA ASN A 64 -15.59 -3.77 -5.59
C ASN A 64 -16.65 -2.76 -6.02
N GLU A 65 -17.52 -3.15 -6.93
CA GLU A 65 -18.57 -2.27 -7.47
C GLU A 65 -19.73 -2.04 -6.49
N GLY A 66 -19.71 -2.69 -5.34
CA GLY A 66 -20.70 -2.51 -4.29
C GLY A 66 -22.11 -3.02 -4.64
N PRO A 67 -23.13 -2.58 -3.90
CA PRO A 67 -23.05 -1.69 -2.74
C PRO A 67 -22.52 -2.35 -1.45
N GLU A 68 -22.47 -3.68 -1.39
CA GLU A 68 -21.98 -4.40 -0.23
C GLU A 68 -20.45 -4.37 -0.15
N ARG A 69 -19.94 -4.17 1.05
CA ARG A 69 -18.50 -4.20 1.33
C ARG A 69 -18.00 -5.63 1.38
N LEU A 70 -16.84 -5.87 0.80
CA LEU A 70 -16.13 -7.14 0.91
C LEU A 70 -15.31 -7.26 2.21
N GLY A 71 -14.77 -6.15 2.67
CA GLY A 71 -13.91 -6.10 3.86
C GLY A 71 -12.47 -6.50 3.59
N LEU A 72 -11.60 -6.20 4.55
CA LEU A 72 -10.16 -6.33 4.40
C LEU A 72 -9.70 -7.76 4.09
N THR A 73 -10.23 -8.74 4.80
CA THR A 73 -9.80 -10.15 4.66
C THR A 73 -10.03 -10.68 3.26
N ILE A 74 -11.21 -10.42 2.70
CA ILE A 74 -11.56 -10.86 1.33
C ILE A 74 -10.70 -10.13 0.30
N LEU A 75 -10.47 -8.82 0.49
CA LEU A 75 -9.65 -8.04 -0.43
C LEU A 75 -8.18 -8.45 -0.38
N TYR A 76 -7.61 -8.74 0.78
CA TYR A 76 -6.25 -9.28 0.88
C TYR A 76 -6.12 -10.61 0.12
N ASP A 77 -7.04 -11.55 0.34
CA ASP A 77 -7.03 -12.85 -0.36
C ASP A 77 -7.15 -12.66 -1.87
N LYS A 78 -8.05 -11.81 -2.32
CA LYS A 78 -8.24 -11.49 -3.74
C LYS A 78 -6.99 -10.90 -4.38
N ILE A 79 -6.36 -9.91 -3.76
CA ILE A 79 -5.14 -9.30 -4.27
C ILE A 79 -4.04 -10.35 -4.41
N VAL A 80 -3.83 -11.17 -3.39
CA VAL A 80 -2.78 -12.21 -3.40
C VAL A 80 -3.02 -13.23 -4.49
N ARG A 81 -4.25 -13.72 -4.67
CA ARG A 81 -4.56 -14.80 -5.61
C ARG A 81 -4.68 -14.34 -7.06
N GLU A 82 -5.19 -13.13 -7.29
CA GLU A 82 -5.60 -12.71 -8.63
C GLU A 82 -4.75 -11.57 -9.21
N MET A 83 -4.00 -10.82 -8.39
CA MET A 83 -3.32 -9.62 -8.83
C MET A 83 -1.80 -9.68 -8.67
N ALA A 84 -1.32 -10.13 -7.51
CA ALA A 84 0.11 -10.16 -7.20
C ALA A 84 0.86 -11.15 -8.11
N THR A 85 2.03 -10.72 -8.61
CA THR A 85 2.85 -11.55 -9.51
C THR A 85 4.22 -11.91 -8.96
N ASN A 86 4.61 -11.34 -7.82
CA ASN A 86 5.87 -11.67 -7.16
C ASN A 86 5.65 -12.64 -5.99
N ASP A 87 6.62 -13.52 -5.75
CA ASP A 87 6.60 -14.46 -4.63
C ASP A 87 6.80 -13.79 -3.26
N ARG A 88 7.34 -12.57 -3.26
CA ARG A 88 7.55 -11.77 -2.06
C ARG A 88 6.38 -10.79 -1.91
N LEU A 89 5.60 -10.98 -0.86
CA LEU A 89 4.40 -10.20 -0.60
C LEU A 89 4.59 -9.30 0.61
N MET A 90 4.15 -8.07 0.53
CA MET A 90 4.10 -7.13 1.65
C MET A 90 2.68 -6.68 1.90
N PHE A 91 2.08 -7.20 2.96
CA PHE A 91 0.77 -6.71 3.43
C PHE A 91 0.96 -5.31 4.04
N PHE A 92 0.28 -4.35 3.46
CA PHE A 92 0.45 -2.95 3.81
C PHE A 92 -0.92 -2.27 3.88
N HIS A 93 -1.09 -1.32 4.79
CA HIS A 93 -2.32 -0.57 4.89
C HIS A 93 -2.24 0.72 4.06
N SER A 94 -3.39 1.16 3.55
CA SER A 94 -3.47 2.36 2.71
C SER A 94 -3.24 3.69 3.45
N ASP A 95 -3.11 3.65 4.77
CA ASP A 95 -2.82 4.78 5.65
C ASP A 95 -1.41 4.71 6.28
N MET A 96 -0.55 3.86 5.77
CA MET A 96 0.83 3.72 6.23
C MET A 96 1.81 4.48 5.34
N TYR A 97 2.86 4.99 5.97
CA TYR A 97 4.04 5.54 5.29
C TYR A 97 5.18 4.54 5.33
N LEU A 98 5.73 4.19 4.18
CA LEU A 98 6.91 3.34 4.10
C LEU A 98 8.17 4.15 4.41
N LEU A 99 8.88 3.78 5.48
CA LEU A 99 10.13 4.46 5.86
C LEU A 99 11.27 4.12 4.89
N PRO A 100 12.27 5.01 4.75
CA PRO A 100 13.50 4.70 4.03
C PRO A 100 14.16 3.41 4.54
N GLN A 101 14.81 2.66 3.66
CA GLN A 101 15.54 1.42 3.96
C GLN A 101 14.66 0.22 4.41
N ALA A 102 13.33 0.36 4.50
CA ALA A 102 12.46 -0.76 4.90
C ALA A 102 12.60 -1.96 3.95
N THR A 103 12.65 -1.72 2.65
CA THR A 103 12.86 -2.79 1.65
C THR A 103 14.25 -3.40 1.68
N ASP A 104 15.26 -2.65 2.08
CA ASP A 104 16.62 -3.17 2.25
C ASP A 104 16.70 -4.15 3.42
N TYR A 105 16.01 -3.85 4.52
CA TYR A 105 15.87 -4.78 5.64
C TYR A 105 15.11 -6.04 5.23
N ILE A 106 14.03 -5.92 4.47
CA ILE A 106 13.30 -7.07 3.95
C ILE A 106 14.22 -7.91 3.06
N ASP A 107 14.96 -7.30 2.16
CA ASP A 107 15.86 -8.00 1.25
C ASP A 107 16.98 -8.74 2.00
N LYS A 108 17.46 -8.18 3.10
CA LYS A 108 18.49 -8.78 3.94
C LYS A 108 17.99 -9.97 4.77
N TYR A 109 16.77 -9.91 5.29
CA TYR A 109 16.31 -10.87 6.30
C TYR A 109 15.24 -11.84 5.82
N LEU A 110 14.45 -11.50 4.78
CA LEU A 110 13.41 -12.36 4.27
C LEU A 110 14.00 -13.52 3.46
N LYS A 111 13.73 -14.74 3.90
CA LYS A 111 14.10 -15.98 3.21
C LYS A 111 12.85 -16.79 2.89
N GLU A 112 13.00 -17.79 2.00
CA GLU A 112 11.93 -18.71 1.67
C GLU A 112 11.34 -19.37 2.93
N GLY A 113 10.02 -19.44 2.99
CA GLY A 113 9.29 -19.99 4.13
C GLY A 113 9.26 -19.12 5.38
N MET A 114 9.76 -17.89 5.32
CA MET A 114 9.77 -16.95 6.46
C MET A 114 8.73 -15.85 6.31
N VAL A 115 8.25 -15.39 7.45
CA VAL A 115 7.48 -14.15 7.58
C VAL A 115 8.33 -13.16 8.38
N VAL A 116 8.48 -11.94 7.86
CA VAL A 116 9.17 -10.85 8.54
C VAL A 116 8.15 -9.77 8.87
N THR A 117 8.09 -9.35 10.12
CA THR A 117 7.27 -8.21 10.55
C THR A 117 8.17 -7.00 10.77
N LEU A 118 7.77 -5.86 10.22
CA LEU A 118 8.44 -4.58 10.47
C LEU A 118 7.80 -3.90 11.67
N THR A 119 8.62 -3.21 12.46
CA THR A 119 8.13 -2.37 13.55
C THR A 119 7.33 -1.21 12.99
N ARG A 120 6.14 -1.01 13.54
CA ARG A 120 5.29 0.15 13.24
C ARG A 120 5.49 1.22 14.30
N VAL A 121 5.72 2.45 13.86
CA VAL A 121 5.68 3.63 14.71
C VAL A 121 4.33 4.30 14.50
N GLU A 122 3.57 4.45 15.57
CA GLU A 122 2.29 5.15 15.55
C GLU A 122 2.45 6.51 16.19
N PRO A 123 2.27 7.60 15.43
CA PRO A 123 2.20 8.92 16.01
C PRO A 123 0.89 9.08 16.78
N PRO A 124 0.81 10.03 17.71
CA PRO A 124 -0.47 10.45 18.26
C PRO A 124 -1.41 10.90 17.12
N LEU A 125 -2.71 10.78 17.34
CA LEU A 125 -3.71 11.23 16.36
C LEU A 125 -3.50 12.70 16.00
N HIS A 126 -3.32 12.98 14.74
CA HIS A 126 -3.17 14.33 14.21
C HIS A 126 -4.43 14.71 13.41
N PRO A 127 -5.24 15.67 13.88
CA PRO A 127 -6.40 16.14 13.14
C PRO A 127 -6.01 16.89 11.84
N GLU A 128 -4.78 17.36 11.75
CA GLU A 128 -4.25 18.05 10.56
C GLU A 128 -3.95 17.10 9.38
N GLY A 129 -3.97 15.77 9.63
CA GLY A 129 -3.79 14.77 8.58
C GLY A 129 -2.35 14.29 8.39
N PRO A 130 -2.09 13.54 7.31
CA PRO A 130 -0.84 12.79 7.12
C PRO A 130 0.39 13.66 6.92
N GLU A 131 0.25 14.85 6.36
CA GLU A 131 1.37 15.77 6.14
C GLU A 131 2.03 16.17 7.46
N LYS A 132 1.22 16.38 8.50
CA LYS A 132 1.71 16.71 9.83
C LYS A 132 2.50 15.56 10.45
N ILE A 133 2.05 14.33 10.24
CA ILE A 133 2.75 13.13 10.67
C ILE A 133 4.16 13.06 10.04
N VAL A 134 4.25 13.30 8.74
CA VAL A 134 5.53 13.33 8.02
C VAL A 134 6.47 14.38 8.60
N ILE A 135 5.97 15.58 8.89
CA ILE A 135 6.75 16.67 9.49
C ILE A 135 7.24 16.28 10.90
N ASP A 136 6.37 15.75 11.74
CA ASP A 136 6.68 15.44 13.14
C ASP A 136 7.71 14.31 13.26
N PHE A 137 7.76 13.38 12.32
CA PHE A 137 8.77 12.30 12.29
C PHE A 137 9.97 12.59 11.40
N GLY A 138 9.98 13.73 10.69
CA GLY A 138 11.12 14.15 9.84
C GLY A 138 11.38 13.23 8.64
N ILE A 139 10.34 12.59 8.13
CA ILE A 139 10.42 11.60 7.04
C ILE A 139 9.93 12.14 5.69
#